data_484ccab53b1d50876e5c9fa0f9ff6a76
#
_entry.id   484ccab53b1d50876e5c9fa0f9ff6a76
#
_cell.length_a   1.000
_cell.length_b   1.000
_cell.length_c   1.000
_cell.angle_alpha   90.00
_cell.angle_beta   90.00
_cell.angle_gamma   90.00
#
_symmetry.space_group_name_H-M   'P 1'
#
loop_
_entity.id
_entity.type
_entity.pdbx_description
1 polymer ?
#
loop_
_entity_poly.entity_id
_entity_poly.type
_entity_poly.pdbx_seq_one_letter_code
_entity_poly.pdbx_strand_id
1 'polypeptide(L)'
;MERRDNEFITTYRTFIKREGADRLLDYLTTKSDFFTAPASSKFHNDFEGGLLSHSLNVYKRLVKLLEAEYGEGWKEIYSPETVAIVGLLHDVCKVNYYKVSQRNVKNKDTGAWEQVNYYTVEDQLPYGHGEKSVYIIGGFMRLTREEAMAINWHMGGFDDRVRGGSYTVGAAFKQYPLAVLTHTADFLATYLDEKEEEE
;
A
#
# COMPACT_ATOMS: atom_id res chain seq x y z
N MET A 1 15.66 8.21 3.60
CA MET A 1 15.23 7.74 2.26
C MET A 1 16.07 6.55 1.82
N GLU A 2 17.33 6.68 1.50
CA GLU A 2 18.22 5.60 1.03
C GLU A 2 18.14 4.25 1.79
N ARG A 3 17.97 4.25 3.12
CA ARG A 3 17.86 3.02 3.92
C ARG A 3 16.57 2.25 3.66
N ARG A 4 15.44 2.96 3.51
CA ARG A 4 14.14 2.33 3.23
C ARG A 4 14.06 1.83 1.80
N ASP A 5 14.62 2.60 0.85
CA ASP A 5 14.73 2.21 -0.56
C ASP A 5 15.49 0.90 -0.69
N ASN A 6 16.64 0.80 -0.02
CA ASN A 6 17.45 -0.43 0.01
C ASN A 6 16.72 -1.59 0.68
N GLU A 7 15.96 -1.35 1.76
CA GLU A 7 15.16 -2.36 2.45
C GLU A 7 14.07 -2.92 1.53
N PHE A 8 13.32 -2.05 0.85
CA PHE A 8 12.27 -2.46 -0.08
C PHE A 8 12.85 -3.28 -1.24
N ILE A 9 13.88 -2.76 -1.91
CA ILE A 9 14.51 -3.43 -3.06
C ILE A 9 15.08 -4.79 -2.64
N THR A 10 15.72 -4.86 -1.47
CA THR A 10 16.29 -6.10 -0.96
C THR A 10 15.19 -7.11 -0.65
N THR A 11 14.14 -6.70 0.05
CA THR A 11 12.99 -7.57 0.38
C THR A 11 12.29 -8.04 -0.89
N TYR A 12 12.00 -7.11 -1.80
CA TYR A 12 11.39 -7.42 -3.09
C TYR A 12 12.21 -8.47 -3.84
N ARG A 13 13.51 -8.20 -4.07
CA ARG A 13 14.40 -9.11 -4.80
C ARG A 13 14.66 -10.44 -4.08
N THR A 14 14.56 -10.48 -2.76
CA THR A 14 14.72 -11.72 -2.00
C THR A 14 13.56 -12.67 -2.24
N PHE A 15 12.33 -12.16 -2.19
CA PHE A 15 11.14 -12.99 -2.15
C PHE A 15 10.38 -13.07 -3.48
N ILE A 16 10.34 -12.01 -4.29
CA ILE A 16 9.53 -11.98 -5.53
C ILE A 16 10.41 -12.38 -6.71
N LYS A 17 10.17 -13.59 -7.26
CA LYS A 17 10.99 -14.22 -8.29
C LYS A 17 10.24 -14.61 -9.56
N ARG A 18 8.92 -14.50 -9.56
CA ARG A 18 8.10 -14.90 -10.71
C ARG A 18 8.37 -14.07 -11.95
N GLU A 19 8.00 -14.60 -13.10
CA GLU A 19 8.13 -13.90 -14.37
C GLU A 19 7.46 -12.52 -14.32
N GLY A 20 8.19 -11.50 -14.79
CA GLY A 20 7.74 -10.11 -14.79
C GLY A 20 8.09 -9.30 -13.54
N ALA A 21 8.57 -9.92 -12.46
CA ALA A 21 8.95 -9.24 -11.23
C ALA A 21 10.00 -8.14 -11.45
N ASP A 22 11.05 -8.43 -12.21
CA ASP A 22 12.10 -7.44 -12.50
C ASP A 22 11.58 -6.25 -13.32
N ARG A 23 10.63 -6.50 -14.25
CA ARG A 23 9.99 -5.42 -15.03
C ARG A 23 9.12 -4.52 -14.16
N LEU A 24 8.41 -5.10 -13.18
CA LEU A 24 7.64 -4.31 -12.23
C LEU A 24 8.57 -3.50 -11.32
N LEU A 25 9.64 -4.09 -10.80
CA LEU A 25 10.61 -3.36 -9.99
C LEU A 25 11.25 -2.20 -10.78
N ASP A 26 11.65 -2.43 -12.05
CA ASP A 26 12.15 -1.37 -12.94
C ASP A 26 11.12 -0.25 -13.10
N TYR A 27 9.85 -0.59 -13.33
CA TYR A 27 8.78 0.41 -13.41
C TYR A 27 8.65 1.22 -12.12
N LEU A 28 8.63 0.58 -10.95
CA LEU A 28 8.48 1.25 -9.67
C LEU A 28 9.66 2.18 -9.36
N THR A 29 10.89 1.79 -9.76
CA THR A 29 12.11 2.55 -9.44
C THR A 29 12.46 3.63 -10.45
N THR A 30 12.04 3.49 -11.73
CA THR A 30 12.53 4.37 -12.81
C THR A 30 11.43 5.10 -13.58
N LYS A 31 10.18 4.62 -13.52
CA LYS A 31 9.07 5.10 -14.36
C LYS A 31 7.84 5.55 -13.57
N SER A 32 7.88 5.39 -12.26
CA SER A 32 6.82 5.86 -11.36
C SER A 32 7.42 6.65 -10.20
N ASP A 33 6.55 7.29 -9.44
CA ASP A 33 6.91 8.02 -8.22
C ASP A 33 6.78 7.17 -6.94
N PHE A 34 6.72 5.83 -7.05
CA PHE A 34 6.49 4.94 -5.91
C PHE A 34 7.41 5.23 -4.72
N PHE A 35 8.67 5.58 -4.97
CA PHE A 35 9.68 5.85 -3.95
C PHE A 35 9.58 7.26 -3.34
N THR A 36 8.83 8.15 -3.97
CA THR A 36 8.67 9.54 -3.54
C THR A 36 7.22 9.93 -3.25
N ALA A 37 6.25 9.15 -3.74
CA ALA A 37 4.83 9.40 -3.49
C ALA A 37 4.47 9.35 -2.00
N PRO A 38 3.51 10.15 -1.53
CA PRO A 38 2.94 10.01 -0.20
C PRO A 38 2.01 8.80 -0.13
N ALA A 39 1.76 8.27 1.07
CA ALA A 39 0.75 7.23 1.28
C ALA A 39 -0.67 7.79 1.27
N SER A 40 -0.85 9.05 1.67
CA SER A 40 -2.13 9.75 1.65
C SER A 40 -1.95 11.24 1.35
N SER A 41 -3.05 11.97 1.11
CA SER A 41 -3.00 13.42 0.92
C SER A 41 -3.15 14.22 2.23
N LYS A 42 -3.55 13.59 3.35
CA LYS A 42 -3.91 14.30 4.60
C LYS A 42 -3.84 13.44 5.86
N PHE A 43 -3.62 12.13 5.73
CA PHE A 43 -3.71 11.21 6.86
C PHE A 43 -2.33 10.67 7.21
N HIS A 44 -2.16 9.36 7.21
CA HIS A 44 -0.89 8.70 7.49
C HIS A 44 0.13 8.93 6.37
N ASN A 45 1.40 9.14 6.73
CA ASN A 45 2.53 9.23 5.80
C ASN A 45 2.29 10.17 4.58
N ASP A 46 1.76 11.39 4.84
CA ASP A 46 1.52 12.43 3.84
C ASP A 46 2.78 13.23 3.46
N PHE A 47 3.94 12.57 3.48
CA PHE A 47 5.25 13.09 3.16
C PHE A 47 5.91 12.32 2.02
N GLU A 48 6.98 12.90 1.46
CA GLU A 48 7.76 12.27 0.39
C GLU A 48 8.34 10.92 0.82
N GLY A 49 8.03 9.84 0.04
CA GLY A 49 8.39 8.47 0.37
C GLY A 49 7.44 7.78 1.36
N GLY A 50 6.31 8.39 1.66
CA GLY A 50 5.28 7.84 2.54
C GLY A 50 4.72 6.51 2.04
N LEU A 51 4.48 6.39 0.73
CA LEU A 51 3.97 5.16 0.11
C LEU A 51 4.93 3.98 0.29
N LEU A 52 6.22 4.19 0.08
CA LEU A 52 7.26 3.19 0.31
C LEU A 52 7.30 2.75 1.78
N SER A 53 7.26 3.73 2.70
CA SER A 53 7.27 3.47 4.15
C SER A 53 6.07 2.63 4.56
N HIS A 54 4.88 3.00 4.10
CA HIS A 54 3.63 2.29 4.33
C HIS A 54 3.70 0.84 3.82
N SER A 55 4.12 0.64 2.57
CA SER A 55 4.27 -0.69 1.98
C SER A 55 5.18 -1.62 2.81
N LEU A 56 6.30 -1.10 3.33
CA LEU A 56 7.19 -1.85 4.22
C LEU A 56 6.53 -2.16 5.57
N ASN A 57 5.81 -1.22 6.15
CA ASN A 57 5.12 -1.41 7.43
C ASN A 57 4.02 -2.48 7.29
N VAL A 58 3.22 -2.41 6.24
CA VAL A 58 2.16 -3.40 5.96
C VAL A 58 2.77 -4.80 5.76
N TYR A 59 3.84 -4.92 4.99
CA TYR A 59 4.54 -6.19 4.83
C TYR A 59 5.01 -6.76 6.18
N LYS A 60 5.65 -5.95 7.02
CA LYS A 60 6.12 -6.36 8.36
C LYS A 60 4.98 -6.77 9.28
N ARG A 61 3.87 -6.03 9.25
CA ARG A 61 2.66 -6.36 10.03
C ARG A 61 2.02 -7.65 9.54
N LEU A 62 1.95 -7.85 8.22
CA LEU A 62 1.40 -9.08 7.65
C LEU A 62 2.21 -10.32 8.06
N VAL A 63 3.55 -10.25 8.02
CA VAL A 63 4.41 -11.34 8.50
C VAL A 63 4.15 -11.63 9.98
N LYS A 64 4.09 -10.60 10.84
CA LYS A 64 3.80 -10.77 12.28
C LYS A 64 2.42 -11.39 12.54
N LEU A 65 1.40 -11.00 11.78
CA LEU A 65 0.06 -11.58 11.91
C LEU A 65 0.06 -13.05 11.48
N LEU A 66 0.73 -13.39 10.39
CA LEU A 66 0.87 -14.78 9.94
C LEU A 66 1.60 -15.65 10.97
N GLU A 67 2.67 -15.13 11.59
CA GLU A 67 3.38 -15.82 12.66
C GLU A 67 2.52 -15.99 13.90
N ALA A 68 1.70 -15.00 14.26
CA ALA A 68 0.80 -15.07 15.40
C ALA A 68 -0.34 -16.08 15.19
N GLU A 69 -0.92 -16.14 13.99
CA GLU A 69 -2.07 -16.99 13.66
C GLU A 69 -1.67 -18.45 13.38
N TYR A 70 -0.54 -18.68 12.71
CA TYR A 70 -0.15 -19.99 12.18
C TYR A 70 1.18 -20.52 12.74
N GLY A 71 1.86 -19.76 13.61
CA GLY A 71 3.19 -20.11 14.11
C GLY A 71 4.24 -20.19 12.99
N GLU A 72 5.30 -20.98 13.21
CA GLU A 72 6.39 -21.15 12.22
C GLU A 72 5.93 -21.80 10.91
N GLY A 73 4.81 -22.52 10.92
CA GLY A 73 4.24 -23.20 9.76
C GLY A 73 3.55 -22.29 8.74
N TRP A 74 3.44 -20.99 8.97
CA TRP A 74 2.75 -20.08 8.05
C TRP A 74 3.30 -20.12 6.62
N LYS A 75 4.60 -20.43 6.46
CA LYS A 75 5.29 -20.49 5.16
C LYS A 75 4.84 -21.67 4.28
N GLU A 76 4.23 -22.68 4.88
CA GLU A 76 3.62 -23.83 4.19
C GLU A 76 2.20 -23.47 3.70
N ILE A 77 1.53 -22.52 4.36
CA ILE A 77 0.19 -22.04 4.01
C ILE A 77 0.27 -20.95 2.95
N TYR A 78 1.14 -19.95 3.18
CA TYR A 78 1.37 -18.85 2.27
C TYR A 78 2.86 -18.72 1.96
N SER A 79 3.23 -18.82 0.69
CA SER A 79 4.64 -18.69 0.30
C SER A 79 5.17 -17.30 0.69
N PRO A 80 6.45 -17.17 1.10
CA PRO A 80 7.06 -15.86 1.33
C PRO A 80 6.94 -14.90 0.13
N GLU A 81 6.91 -15.42 -1.10
CA GLU A 81 6.68 -14.63 -2.31
C GLU A 81 5.27 -14.03 -2.31
N THR A 82 4.22 -14.82 -2.05
CA THR A 82 2.84 -14.34 -1.94
C THR A 82 2.71 -13.23 -0.90
N VAL A 83 3.29 -13.42 0.28
CA VAL A 83 3.24 -12.45 1.37
C VAL A 83 3.98 -11.16 1.00
N ALA A 84 5.13 -11.26 0.33
CA ALA A 84 5.87 -10.09 -0.14
C ALA A 84 5.10 -9.34 -1.24
N ILE A 85 4.49 -10.05 -2.21
CA ILE A 85 3.67 -9.42 -3.25
C ILE A 85 2.51 -8.65 -2.62
N VAL A 86 1.77 -9.29 -1.75
CA VAL A 86 0.58 -8.69 -1.15
C VAL A 86 0.97 -7.52 -0.26
N GLY A 87 1.92 -7.69 0.67
CA GLY A 87 2.30 -6.65 1.62
C GLY A 87 2.98 -5.45 0.97
N LEU A 88 3.92 -5.68 0.04
CA LEU A 88 4.69 -4.60 -0.59
C LEU A 88 3.93 -3.87 -1.70
N LEU A 89 2.96 -4.52 -2.35
CA LEU A 89 2.37 -4.01 -3.58
C LEU A 89 0.86 -3.72 -3.49
N HIS A 90 0.22 -3.91 -2.32
CA HIS A 90 -1.23 -3.70 -2.18
C HIS A 90 -1.67 -2.30 -2.64
N ASP A 91 -0.82 -1.31 -2.45
CA ASP A 91 -1.11 0.10 -2.65
C ASP A 91 -0.41 0.74 -3.88
N VAL A 92 0.05 -0.08 -4.84
CA VAL A 92 0.65 0.47 -6.09
C VAL A 92 -0.35 1.28 -6.92
N CYS A 93 -1.63 1.26 -6.60
CA CYS A 93 -2.63 2.16 -7.16
C CYS A 93 -2.34 3.65 -6.92
N LYS A 94 -1.52 3.95 -5.92
CA LYS A 94 -1.12 5.32 -5.56
C LYS A 94 0.06 5.86 -6.37
N VAL A 95 0.67 5.06 -7.25
CA VAL A 95 1.74 5.56 -8.14
C VAL A 95 1.18 6.56 -9.14
N ASN A 96 1.89 7.67 -9.33
CA ASN A 96 1.50 8.77 -10.23
C ASN A 96 0.06 9.26 -9.97
N TYR A 97 -0.37 9.22 -8.73
CA TYR A 97 -1.73 9.52 -8.29
C TYR A 97 -1.85 10.89 -7.64
N TYR A 98 -0.77 11.35 -7.01
CA TYR A 98 -0.74 12.62 -6.31
C TYR A 98 0.04 13.68 -7.08
N LYS A 99 -0.40 14.93 -6.88
CA LYS A 99 0.27 16.13 -7.39
C LYS A 99 0.48 17.12 -6.27
N VAL A 100 1.66 17.72 -6.23
CA VAL A 100 1.94 18.82 -5.31
C VAL A 100 1.22 20.08 -5.79
N SER A 101 0.41 20.65 -4.92
CA SER A 101 -0.31 21.91 -5.08
C SER A 101 0.04 22.86 -3.96
N GLN A 102 -0.27 24.15 -4.10
CA GLN A 102 0.04 25.16 -3.09
C GLN A 102 -1.25 25.83 -2.59
N ARG A 103 -1.28 26.13 -1.29
CA ARG A 103 -2.35 26.90 -0.66
C ARG A 103 -1.80 27.90 0.30
N ASN A 104 -2.51 29.03 0.48
CA ASN A 104 -2.18 30.00 1.51
C ASN A 104 -2.79 29.56 2.84
N VAL A 105 -1.97 29.52 3.88
CA VAL A 105 -2.39 29.19 5.27
C VAL A 105 -1.94 30.35 6.16
N LYS A 106 -2.79 30.74 7.09
CA LYS A 106 -2.43 31.76 8.08
C LYS A 106 -1.66 31.09 9.21
N ASN A 107 -0.41 31.49 9.41
CA ASN A 107 0.41 31.05 10.52
C ASN A 107 -0.25 31.50 11.84
N LYS A 108 -0.48 30.56 12.75
CA LYS A 108 -1.22 30.81 14.01
C LYS A 108 -0.41 31.68 14.99
N ASP A 109 0.92 31.59 14.93
CA ASP A 109 1.81 32.25 15.88
C ASP A 109 2.13 33.69 15.42
N THR A 110 2.39 33.89 14.13
CA THR A 110 2.81 35.17 13.55
C THR A 110 1.64 35.94 12.95
N GLY A 111 0.52 35.30 12.65
CA GLY A 111 -0.62 35.88 11.92
C GLY A 111 -0.35 36.16 10.45
N ALA A 112 0.84 35.85 9.93
CA ALA A 112 1.22 36.06 8.54
C ALA A 112 0.60 34.96 7.63
N TRP A 113 0.39 35.31 6.36
CA TRP A 113 0.01 34.32 5.34
C TRP A 113 1.25 33.67 4.78
N GLU A 114 1.30 32.34 4.81
CA GLU A 114 2.38 31.50 4.29
C GLU A 114 1.86 30.59 3.20
N GLN A 115 2.66 30.36 2.18
CA GLN A 115 2.35 29.41 1.11
C GLN A 115 2.90 28.04 1.51
N VAL A 116 2.00 27.05 1.63
CA VAL A 116 2.36 25.67 1.99
C VAL A 116 2.04 24.72 0.86
N ASN A 117 2.91 23.74 0.63
CA ASN A 117 2.65 22.66 -0.29
C ASN A 117 1.68 21.65 0.35
N TYR A 118 0.86 21.03 -0.47
CA TYR A 118 0.00 19.92 -0.07
C TYR A 118 -0.25 19.01 -1.26
N TYR A 119 -0.64 17.77 -1.00
CA TYR A 119 -0.94 16.81 -2.06
C TYR A 119 -2.40 16.86 -2.46
N THR A 120 -2.65 16.87 -3.77
CA THR A 120 -3.97 16.72 -4.38
C THR A 120 -4.02 15.46 -5.21
N VAL A 121 -5.21 14.89 -5.38
CA VAL A 121 -5.42 13.73 -6.24
C VAL A 121 -5.57 14.18 -7.70
N GLU A 122 -4.78 13.54 -8.58
CA GLU A 122 -4.90 13.67 -10.04
C GLU A 122 -4.88 12.26 -10.67
N ASP A 123 -5.99 11.54 -10.52
CA ASP A 123 -6.09 10.14 -10.94
C ASP A 123 -6.22 10.00 -12.46
N GLN A 124 -5.19 9.44 -13.09
CA GLN A 124 -5.15 9.17 -14.54
C GLN A 124 -5.78 7.81 -14.90
N LEU A 125 -6.11 6.97 -13.91
CA LEU A 125 -6.67 5.64 -14.10
C LEU A 125 -7.75 5.36 -13.04
N PRO A 126 -8.98 5.88 -13.23
CA PRO A 126 -10.02 5.88 -12.22
C PRO A 126 -10.70 4.50 -12.04
N TYR A 127 -9.94 3.53 -11.56
CA TYR A 127 -10.43 2.25 -11.04
C TYR A 127 -10.75 2.36 -9.53
N GLY A 128 -11.42 1.36 -8.99
CA GLY A 128 -11.47 1.17 -7.53
C GLY A 128 -10.05 0.95 -6.96
N HIS A 129 -9.85 1.30 -5.69
CA HIS A 129 -8.52 1.36 -5.08
C HIS A 129 -7.72 0.05 -5.22
N GLY A 130 -8.23 -1.05 -4.66
CA GLY A 130 -7.56 -2.34 -4.75
C GLY A 130 -7.60 -2.93 -6.17
N GLU A 131 -8.67 -2.67 -6.94
CA GLU A 131 -8.79 -3.09 -8.35
C GLU A 131 -7.68 -2.51 -9.21
N LYS A 132 -7.34 -1.22 -8.99
CA LYS A 132 -6.26 -0.51 -9.68
C LYS A 132 -4.91 -1.15 -9.38
N SER A 133 -4.64 -1.52 -8.12
CA SER A 133 -3.41 -2.22 -7.76
C SER A 133 -3.30 -3.56 -8.48
N VAL A 134 -4.36 -4.37 -8.48
CA VAL A 134 -4.41 -5.66 -9.19
C VAL A 134 -4.19 -5.46 -10.70
N TYR A 135 -4.82 -4.44 -11.30
CA TYR A 135 -4.66 -4.12 -12.72
C TYR A 135 -3.20 -3.75 -13.07
N ILE A 136 -2.59 -2.86 -12.28
CA ILE A 136 -1.20 -2.42 -12.51
C ILE A 136 -0.24 -3.60 -12.39
N ILE A 137 -0.32 -4.39 -11.30
CA ILE A 137 0.54 -5.55 -11.09
C ILE A 137 0.35 -6.57 -12.21
N GLY A 138 -0.92 -6.83 -12.62
CA GLY A 138 -1.28 -7.76 -13.68
C GLY A 138 -0.70 -7.41 -15.05
N GLY A 139 -0.34 -6.15 -15.28
CA GLY A 139 0.37 -5.71 -16.49
C GLY A 139 1.83 -6.17 -16.56
N PHE A 140 2.41 -6.62 -15.44
CA PHE A 140 3.79 -7.05 -15.33
C PHE A 140 3.94 -8.53 -14.99
N MET A 141 3.22 -8.99 -13.96
CA MET A 141 3.29 -10.36 -13.47
C MET A 141 1.91 -10.92 -13.15
N ARG A 142 1.75 -12.23 -13.31
CA ARG A 142 0.51 -12.90 -13.00
C ARG A 142 0.34 -13.04 -11.48
N LEU A 143 -0.79 -12.55 -10.96
CA LEU A 143 -1.22 -12.80 -9.59
C LEU A 143 -1.97 -14.13 -9.48
N THR A 144 -1.82 -14.81 -8.36
CA THR A 144 -2.74 -15.89 -7.98
C THR A 144 -4.09 -15.29 -7.61
N ARG A 145 -5.13 -16.11 -7.56
CA ARG A 145 -6.47 -15.65 -7.17
C ARG A 145 -6.48 -15.13 -5.73
N GLU A 146 -5.76 -15.80 -4.83
CA GLU A 146 -5.61 -15.37 -3.43
C GLU A 146 -4.94 -14.01 -3.31
N GLU A 147 -3.81 -13.81 -3.98
CA GLU A 147 -3.10 -12.52 -4.00
C GLU A 147 -3.97 -11.39 -4.57
N ALA A 148 -4.64 -11.66 -5.69
CA ALA A 148 -5.54 -10.69 -6.31
C ALA A 148 -6.69 -10.31 -5.37
N MET A 149 -7.28 -11.26 -4.64
CA MET A 149 -8.34 -10.97 -3.70
C MET A 149 -7.83 -10.26 -2.44
N ALA A 150 -6.66 -10.63 -1.92
CA ALA A 150 -6.05 -9.95 -0.80
C ALA A 150 -5.76 -8.48 -1.13
N ILE A 151 -5.16 -8.20 -2.29
CA ILE A 151 -4.88 -6.84 -2.76
C ILE A 151 -6.19 -6.09 -3.07
N ASN A 152 -7.13 -6.72 -3.77
CA ASN A 152 -8.37 -6.07 -4.18
C ASN A 152 -9.24 -5.60 -2.99
N TRP A 153 -9.19 -6.31 -1.87
CA TRP A 153 -10.05 -6.06 -0.73
C TRP A 153 -9.31 -5.58 0.53
N HIS A 154 -8.03 -5.13 0.39
CA HIS A 154 -7.25 -4.65 1.53
C HIS A 154 -7.90 -3.46 2.25
N MET A 155 -8.63 -2.60 1.55
CA MET A 155 -9.38 -1.50 2.15
C MET A 155 -10.56 -1.95 3.03
N GLY A 156 -11.02 -3.21 2.91
CA GLY A 156 -12.09 -3.77 3.72
C GLY A 156 -13.35 -2.90 3.73
N GLY A 157 -13.82 -2.52 4.90
CA GLY A 157 -14.99 -1.65 5.08
C GLY A 157 -14.81 -0.20 4.60
N PHE A 158 -13.58 0.23 4.35
CA PHE A 158 -13.28 1.57 3.82
C PHE A 158 -13.33 1.64 2.29
N ASP A 159 -13.48 0.52 1.60
CA ASP A 159 -13.63 0.47 0.16
C ASP A 159 -14.91 1.16 -0.30
N ASP A 160 -14.83 2.00 -1.33
CA ASP A 160 -15.98 2.78 -1.82
C ASP A 160 -17.13 1.90 -2.33
N ARG A 161 -16.83 0.70 -2.84
CA ARG A 161 -17.87 -0.28 -3.22
C ARG A 161 -18.66 -0.75 -2.01
N VAL A 162 -17.99 -0.98 -0.88
CA VAL A 162 -18.63 -1.37 0.39
C VAL A 162 -19.46 -0.22 0.94
N ARG A 163 -18.92 1.00 0.93
CA ARG A 163 -19.66 2.22 1.31
C ARG A 163 -20.87 2.48 0.40
N GLY A 164 -20.74 2.09 -0.88
CA GLY A 164 -21.84 2.10 -1.86
C GLY A 164 -22.86 0.97 -1.70
N GLY A 165 -22.72 0.12 -0.68
CA GLY A 165 -23.68 -0.93 -0.34
C GLY A 165 -23.35 -2.33 -0.90
N SER A 166 -22.13 -2.56 -1.41
CA SER A 166 -21.71 -3.90 -1.83
C SER A 166 -21.37 -4.78 -0.62
N TYR A 167 -21.88 -6.00 -0.61
CA TYR A 167 -21.57 -7.02 0.40
C TYR A 167 -20.48 -8.02 -0.04
N THR A 168 -19.87 -7.81 -1.21
CA THR A 168 -18.91 -8.75 -1.82
C THR A 168 -17.66 -8.94 -0.97
N VAL A 169 -17.25 -7.92 -0.20
CA VAL A 169 -16.11 -8.01 0.72
C VAL A 169 -16.28 -9.16 1.73
N GLY A 170 -17.48 -9.39 2.26
CA GLY A 170 -17.75 -10.49 3.19
C GLY A 170 -17.55 -11.86 2.55
N ALA A 171 -17.94 -12.03 1.28
CA ALA A 171 -17.69 -13.25 0.53
C ALA A 171 -16.20 -13.45 0.24
N ALA A 172 -15.47 -12.37 -0.09
CA ALA A 172 -14.03 -12.40 -0.30
C ALA A 172 -13.29 -12.81 0.98
N PHE A 173 -13.60 -12.19 2.11
CA PHE A 173 -12.98 -12.50 3.41
C PHE A 173 -13.26 -13.95 3.87
N LYS A 174 -14.45 -14.47 3.59
CA LYS A 174 -14.78 -15.87 3.89
C LYS A 174 -13.97 -16.87 3.06
N GLN A 175 -13.70 -16.55 1.79
CA GLN A 175 -13.02 -17.45 0.86
C GLN A 175 -11.50 -17.31 0.87
N TYR A 176 -10.99 -16.14 1.22
CA TYR A 176 -9.57 -15.75 1.13
C TYR A 176 -9.10 -15.15 2.45
N PRO A 177 -8.68 -15.98 3.43
CA PRO A 177 -8.24 -15.48 4.74
C PRO A 177 -7.08 -14.50 4.66
N LEU A 178 -6.21 -14.61 3.64
CA LEU A 178 -5.13 -13.66 3.42
C LEU A 178 -5.66 -12.23 3.20
N ALA A 179 -6.86 -12.07 2.62
CA ALA A 179 -7.47 -10.74 2.46
C ALA A 179 -7.84 -10.11 3.81
N VAL A 180 -8.27 -10.92 4.79
CA VAL A 180 -8.53 -10.44 6.16
C VAL A 180 -7.23 -9.99 6.81
N LEU A 181 -6.18 -10.83 6.73
CA LEU A 181 -4.88 -10.53 7.33
C LEU A 181 -4.22 -9.31 6.69
N THR A 182 -4.37 -9.15 5.38
CA THR A 182 -3.85 -7.97 4.65
C THR A 182 -4.57 -6.70 5.08
N HIS A 183 -5.91 -6.72 5.13
CA HIS A 183 -6.70 -5.60 5.66
C HIS A 183 -6.31 -5.23 7.09
N THR A 184 -6.13 -6.24 7.95
CA THR A 184 -5.71 -6.02 9.34
C THR A 184 -4.29 -5.46 9.42
N ALA A 185 -3.36 -5.96 8.59
CA ALA A 185 -1.98 -5.47 8.54
C ALA A 185 -1.91 -3.99 8.11
N ASP A 186 -2.67 -3.63 7.07
CA ASP A 186 -2.80 -2.25 6.58
C ASP A 186 -3.39 -1.34 7.67
N PHE A 187 -4.48 -1.76 8.31
CA PHE A 187 -5.10 -1.02 9.41
C PHE A 187 -4.14 -0.82 10.59
N LEU A 188 -3.40 -1.86 10.98
CA LEU A 188 -2.41 -1.75 12.07
C LEU A 188 -1.21 -0.87 11.69
N ALA A 189 -0.74 -0.94 10.45
CA ALA A 189 0.34 -0.07 9.97
C ALA A 189 -0.11 1.40 10.03
N THR A 190 -1.26 1.71 9.46
CA THR A 190 -1.82 3.07 9.42
C THR A 190 -2.02 3.67 10.81
N TYR A 191 -2.61 2.91 11.75
CA TYR A 191 -3.04 3.48 13.03
C TYR A 191 -2.07 3.26 14.20
N LEU A 192 -1.09 2.38 14.07
CA LEU A 192 -0.13 2.09 15.14
C LEU A 192 1.31 2.46 14.78
N ASP A 193 1.72 2.28 13.51
CA ASP A 193 3.12 2.51 13.13
C ASP A 193 3.35 3.91 12.51
N GLU A 194 2.29 4.51 11.96
CA GLU A 194 2.34 5.73 11.16
C GLU A 194 1.59 6.89 11.82
N LYS A 195 1.60 6.89 13.15
CA LYS A 195 1.05 8.02 13.91
C LYS A 195 1.93 9.24 13.69
N GLU A 196 1.30 10.38 13.40
CA GLU A 196 1.93 11.67 13.61
C GLU A 196 2.27 11.78 15.10
N GLU A 197 3.52 12.10 15.44
CA GLU A 197 3.84 12.55 16.79
C GLU A 197 3.10 13.89 16.97
N GLU A 198 2.10 13.90 17.85
CA GLU A 198 1.43 15.15 18.26
C GLU A 198 2.51 16.04 18.90
N GLU A 199 2.94 17.11 18.18
CA GLU A 199 3.75 18.19 18.70
C GLU A 199 2.91 19.13 19.57
#